data_b3e91c044282fbff4e9f458b8955c231
#
_entry.id   b3e91c044282fbff4e9f458b8955c231
#
_cell.length_a   1.000
_cell.length_b   1.000
_cell.length_c   1.000
_cell.angle_alpha   90.00
_cell.angle_beta   90.00
_cell.angle_gamma   90.00
#
_symmetry.space_group_name_H-M   'P 1'
#
loop_
_entity.id
_entity.type
_entity.pdbx_description
1 polymer ?
#
loop_
_entity_poly.entity_id
_entity_poly.type
_entity_poly.pdbx_seq_one_letter_code
_entity_poly.pdbx_strand_id
1 'polypeptide(L)'
;MEEKIKKIIGNSLESLQLTIDSVVYEKENNHNFLRICLDSKEIIDLDLIVKATNIINPLLDEADIIKEEYHLDIYGKSKGE
;
A
#
# COMPACT_ATOMS: atom_id res chain seq x y z
N MET A 1 11.24 -4.20 -7.55
CA MET A 1 9.76 -4.10 -7.56
C MET A 1 9.25 -3.24 -6.40
N GLU A 2 9.57 -3.62 -5.18
CA GLU A 2 9.06 -2.91 -4.00
C GLU A 2 9.53 -1.46 -3.93
N GLU A 3 10.78 -1.21 -4.28
CA GLU A 3 11.31 0.16 -4.31
C GLU A 3 10.58 1.04 -5.32
N LYS A 4 10.23 0.47 -6.48
CA LYS A 4 9.50 1.20 -7.50
C LYS A 4 8.11 1.57 -7.01
N ILE A 5 7.46 0.65 -6.31
CA ILE A 5 6.13 0.89 -5.75
C ILE A 5 6.18 2.02 -4.72
N LYS A 6 7.19 2.01 -3.86
CA LYS A 6 7.37 3.09 -2.89
C LYS A 6 7.53 4.44 -3.57
N LYS A 7 8.29 4.48 -4.66
CA LYS A 7 8.48 5.72 -5.41
C LYS A 7 7.22 6.21 -6.10
N ILE A 8 6.45 5.27 -6.67
CA ILE A 8 5.20 5.60 -7.35
C ILE A 8 4.20 6.19 -6.39
N ILE A 9 4.03 5.56 -5.24
CA ILE A 9 3.12 6.04 -4.21
C ILE A 9 3.67 7.32 -3.58
N GLY A 10 4.98 7.30 -3.28
CA GLY A 10 5.72 8.46 -2.83
C GLY A 10 5.00 9.29 -1.79
N ASN A 11 4.81 10.57 -2.11
CA ASN A 11 4.19 11.52 -1.20
C ASN A 11 2.68 11.62 -1.36
N SER A 12 2.07 10.73 -2.15
CA SER A 12 0.64 10.81 -2.43
C SER A 12 -0.23 10.65 -1.18
N LEU A 13 0.32 10.05 -0.13
CA LEU A 13 -0.40 9.84 1.12
C LEU A 13 -0.18 10.92 2.17
N GLU A 14 0.61 11.95 1.85
CA GLU A 14 0.90 13.03 2.81
C GLU A 14 -0.37 13.74 3.28
N SER A 15 -1.34 13.93 2.38
CA SER A 15 -2.59 14.59 2.72
C SER A 15 -3.37 13.82 3.79
N LEU A 16 -3.12 12.52 3.92
CA LEU A 16 -3.73 11.68 4.93
C LEU A 16 -2.82 11.49 6.15
N GLN A 17 -1.65 12.12 6.14
CA GLN A 17 -0.65 11.99 7.20
C GLN A 17 -0.18 10.54 7.38
N LEU A 18 -0.10 9.83 6.26
CA LEU A 18 0.34 8.44 6.23
C LEU A 18 1.70 8.34 5.55
N THR A 19 2.48 7.36 6.00
CA THR A 19 3.72 6.99 5.37
C THR A 19 3.69 5.49 5.09
N ILE A 20 4.57 5.03 4.22
CA ILE A 20 4.70 3.61 3.92
C ILE A 20 5.74 3.00 4.87
N ASP A 21 5.32 2.03 5.66
CA ASP A 21 6.22 1.30 6.54
C ASP A 21 6.97 0.21 5.77
N SER A 22 6.24 -0.56 4.97
CA SER A 22 6.84 -1.62 4.16
C SER A 22 5.97 -1.97 2.97
N VAL A 23 6.61 -2.53 1.96
CA VAL A 23 5.96 -3.04 0.77
C VAL A 23 6.51 -4.43 0.51
N VAL A 24 5.62 -5.41 0.39
CA VAL A 24 6.00 -6.80 0.12
C VAL A 24 5.18 -7.30 -1.07
N TYR A 25 5.88 -7.86 -2.05
CA TYR A 25 5.23 -8.50 -3.19
C TYR A 25 5.63 -9.97 -3.19
N GLU A 26 4.67 -10.85 -2.97
CA GLU A 26 4.96 -12.26 -2.85
C GLU A 26 3.89 -13.12 -3.53
N LYS A 27 4.26 -14.38 -3.79
CA LYS A 27 3.39 -15.33 -4.45
C LYS A 27 3.09 -16.48 -3.50
N GLU A 28 1.81 -16.76 -3.31
CA GLU A 28 1.36 -17.88 -2.48
C GLU A 28 0.30 -18.65 -3.25
N ASN A 29 0.47 -19.98 -3.36
CA ASN A 29 -0.53 -20.85 -4.00
C ASN A 29 -0.96 -20.34 -5.38
N ASN A 30 0.00 -19.90 -6.19
CA ASN A 30 -0.24 -19.37 -7.53
C ASN A 30 -0.99 -18.03 -7.55
N HIS A 31 -1.11 -17.38 -6.40
CA HIS A 31 -1.69 -16.04 -6.31
C HIS A 31 -0.62 -15.04 -5.92
N ASN A 32 -0.64 -13.90 -6.57
CA ASN A 32 0.29 -12.82 -6.28
C ASN A 32 -0.35 -11.85 -5.30
N PHE A 33 0.39 -11.46 -4.26
CA PHE A 33 -0.09 -10.52 -3.25
C PHE A 33 0.85 -9.35 -3.15
N LEU A 34 0.29 -8.15 -3.23
CA LEU A 34 1.03 -6.93 -2.94
C LEU A 34 0.51 -6.41 -1.60
N ARG A 35 1.36 -6.46 -0.59
CA ARG A 35 1.01 -6.04 0.76
C ARG A 35 1.73 -4.75 1.09
N ILE A 36 0.96 -3.75 1.45
CA ILE A 36 1.50 -2.43 1.80
C ILE A 36 1.09 -2.12 3.23
N CYS A 37 2.08 -1.94 4.08
CA CYS A 37 1.86 -1.57 5.47
C CYS A 37 2.04 -0.07 5.61
N LEU A 38 1.05 0.60 6.16
CA LEU A 38 1.07 2.04 6.36
C LEU A 38 1.34 2.38 7.81
N ASP A 39 1.99 3.51 8.04
CA ASP A 39 2.25 4.01 9.37
C ASP A 39 1.73 5.44 9.49
N SER A 40 1.41 5.82 10.72
CA SER A 40 0.94 7.16 11.05
C SER A 40 1.27 7.44 12.51
N LYS A 41 1.30 8.70 12.88
CA LYS A 41 1.43 9.08 14.27
C LYS A 41 0.15 8.78 15.06
N GLU A 42 -0.95 8.65 14.35
CA GLU A 42 -2.25 8.39 14.95
C GLU A 42 -2.76 7.01 14.58
N ILE A 43 -3.87 6.61 15.18
CA ILE A 43 -4.49 5.32 14.89
C ILE A 43 -5.01 5.33 13.46
N ILE A 44 -4.72 4.27 12.74
CA ILE A 44 -5.19 4.10 11.37
C ILE A 44 -6.45 3.24 11.42
N ASP A 45 -7.59 3.88 11.15
CA ASP A 45 -8.86 3.17 11.12
C ASP A 45 -9.18 2.67 9.70
N LEU A 46 -10.26 1.91 9.60
CA LEU A 46 -10.66 1.32 8.32
C LEU A 46 -10.97 2.40 7.27
N ASP A 47 -11.58 3.49 7.70
CA ASP A 47 -11.94 4.58 6.81
C ASP A 47 -10.69 5.18 6.15
N LEU A 48 -9.65 5.34 6.93
CA LEU A 48 -8.38 5.87 6.45
C LEU A 48 -7.71 4.89 5.47
N ILE A 49 -7.82 3.60 5.74
CA ILE A 49 -7.31 2.56 4.84
C ILE A 49 -8.03 2.63 3.49
N VAL A 50 -9.35 2.82 3.50
CA VAL A 50 -10.13 2.93 2.27
C VAL A 50 -9.68 4.15 1.48
N LYS A 51 -9.47 5.28 2.14
CA LYS A 51 -9.00 6.50 1.47
C LYS A 51 -7.62 6.28 0.86
N ALA A 52 -6.71 5.63 1.58
CA ALA A 52 -5.39 5.33 1.08
C ALA A 52 -5.46 4.41 -0.14
N THR A 53 -6.30 3.39 -0.08
CA THR A 53 -6.48 2.45 -1.19
C THR A 53 -6.97 3.18 -2.44
N ASN A 54 -7.89 4.12 -2.27
CA ASN A 54 -8.43 4.88 -3.39
C ASN A 54 -7.39 5.81 -4.02
N ILE A 55 -6.35 6.15 -3.31
CA ILE A 55 -5.22 6.92 -3.85
C ILE A 55 -4.22 5.99 -4.51
N ILE A 56 -3.88 4.89 -3.85
CA ILE A 56 -2.82 3.98 -4.30
C ILE A 56 -3.22 3.20 -5.55
N ASN A 57 -4.45 2.70 -5.58
CA ASN A 57 -4.89 1.81 -6.65
C ASN A 57 -4.76 2.45 -8.04
N PRO A 58 -5.25 3.66 -8.27
CA PRO A 58 -5.09 4.29 -9.59
C PRO A 58 -3.62 4.54 -9.95
N LEU A 59 -2.78 4.85 -8.97
CA LEU A 59 -1.36 5.07 -9.22
C LEU A 59 -0.68 3.80 -9.72
N LEU A 60 -1.00 2.67 -9.12
CA LEU A 60 -0.45 1.38 -9.54
C LEU A 60 -0.97 0.97 -10.91
N ASP A 61 -2.24 1.21 -11.18
CA ASP A 61 -2.84 0.90 -12.48
C ASP A 61 -2.17 1.71 -13.58
N GLU A 62 -1.96 2.99 -13.34
CA GLU A 62 -1.35 3.88 -14.32
C GLU A 62 0.12 3.53 -14.58
N ALA A 63 0.84 3.18 -13.53
CA ALA A 63 2.25 2.82 -13.65
C ALA A 63 2.45 1.48 -14.34
N ASP A 64 1.49 0.58 -14.19
CA ASP A 64 1.48 -0.72 -14.87
C ASP A 64 2.80 -1.50 -14.74
N ILE A 65 3.36 -1.50 -13.54
CA ILE A 65 4.64 -2.18 -13.29
C ILE A 65 4.46 -3.66 -12.95
N ILE A 66 3.27 -4.05 -12.48
CA ILE A 66 2.96 -5.45 -12.20
C ILE A 66 2.10 -5.95 -13.35
N LYS A 67 2.65 -6.85 -14.15
CA LYS A 67 2.00 -7.34 -15.36
C LYS A 67 1.04 -8.50 -15.13
N GLU A 68 1.15 -9.13 -13.97
CA GLU A 68 0.30 -10.26 -13.61
C GLU A 68 -0.83 -9.78 -12.72
N GLU A 69 -1.88 -10.57 -12.63
CA GLU A 69 -2.95 -10.29 -11.67
C GLU A 69 -2.41 -10.41 -10.26
N TYR A 70 -2.87 -9.54 -9.38
CA TYR A 70 -2.44 -9.56 -8.00
C TYR A 70 -3.55 -9.07 -7.08
N HIS A 71 -3.45 -9.45 -5.82
CA HIS A 71 -4.35 -8.97 -4.78
C HIS A 71 -3.66 -7.84 -4.02
N LEU A 72 -4.33 -6.71 -3.92
CA LEU A 72 -3.80 -5.56 -3.19
C LEU A 72 -4.30 -5.61 -1.77
N ASP A 73 -3.38 -5.70 -0.82
CA ASP A 73 -3.68 -5.75 0.60
C ASP A 73 -3.00 -4.57 1.30
N ILE A 74 -3.78 -3.62 1.77
CA ILE A 74 -3.28 -2.43 2.44
C ILE A 74 -3.77 -2.48 3.89
N TYR A 75 -2.83 -2.33 4.81
CA TYR A 75 -3.15 -2.41 6.24
C TYR A 75 -2.31 -1.43 7.03
N GLY A 76 -2.75 -1.15 8.24
CA GLY A 76 -2.06 -0.24 9.13
C GLY A 76 -1.12 -0.96 10.07
N LYS A 77 0.01 -0.34 10.37
CA LYS A 77 0.96 -0.88 11.33
C LYS A 77 0.33 -0.90 12.72
N SER A 78 0.51 -2.01 13.42
CA SER A 78 0.01 -2.14 14.79
C SER A 78 0.69 -1.15 15.72
N LYS A 79 -0.09 -0.56 16.62
CA LYS A 79 0.41 0.40 17.60
C LYS A 79 -0.12 0.06 18.98
N GLY A 80 0.64 0.44 20.00
CA GLY A 80 0.21 0.31 21.36
C GLY A 80 0.39 -1.07 21.96
N GLU A 81 1.19 -1.89 21.34
CA GLU A 81 1.49 -3.22 21.82
C GLU A 81 2.75 -3.25 22.67
#